data_d77bb7e0fe5435cd52ee61ac6a52c5db
#
_entry.id   d77bb7e0fe5435cd52ee61ac6a52c5db
#
_cell.length_a   1.000
_cell.length_b   1.000
_cell.length_c   1.000
_cell.angle_alpha   90.00
_cell.angle_beta   90.00
_cell.angle_gamma   90.00
#
_symmetry.space_group_name_H-M   'P 1'
#
loop_
_entity.id
_entity.type
_entity.pdbx_description
1 polymer ?
#
loop_
_entity_poly.entity_id
_entity_poly.type
_entity_poly.pdbx_seq_one_letter_code
_entity_poly.pdbx_strand_id
1 'polypeptide(L)'
;IALVALLVAVPIGLMAAVYMAEYAKPHVRSIVKPALELLAGIPTIVYGIFALITLGPWLRDLSAALTGGSPFIQAQCIFTAGLVMGIMLIPVVSSLSDDIITAVPKAMRDGSLGLGATRSETIKKVVLPAALPGIVGAVLLTASRAIGETMIVVLAAGVAAILTINPFEAM
;
A
#
# COMPACT_ATOMS: atom_id res chain seq x y z
N ILE A 1 7.06 -11.50 -4.33
CA ILE A 1 7.30 -10.20 -3.67
C ILE A 1 6.21 -9.21 -4.07
N ALA A 2 6.06 -8.88 -5.37
CA ALA A 2 5.08 -7.90 -5.84
C ALA A 2 3.63 -8.21 -5.41
N LEU A 3 3.23 -9.46 -5.42
CA LEU A 3 1.89 -9.88 -4.98
C LEU A 3 1.68 -9.61 -3.48
N VAL A 4 2.66 -9.93 -2.64
CA VAL A 4 2.61 -9.62 -1.20
C VAL A 4 2.54 -8.10 -0.98
N ALA A 5 3.34 -7.34 -1.71
CA ALA A 5 3.33 -5.88 -1.63
C ALA A 5 1.96 -5.28 -2.00
N LEU A 6 1.33 -5.76 -3.07
CA LEU A 6 0.00 -5.31 -3.50
C LEU A 6 -1.10 -5.71 -2.50
N LEU A 7 -1.03 -6.91 -1.91
CA LEU A 7 -1.97 -7.33 -0.88
C LEU A 7 -1.95 -6.43 0.36
N VAL A 8 -0.82 -5.81 0.64
CA VAL A 8 -0.68 -4.83 1.74
C VAL A 8 -1.07 -3.42 1.26
N ALA A 9 -0.49 -2.97 0.15
CA ALA A 9 -0.61 -1.60 -0.31
C ALA A 9 -2.02 -1.24 -0.79
N VAL A 10 -2.70 -2.14 -1.53
CA VAL A 10 -3.99 -1.82 -2.16
C VAL A 10 -5.08 -1.64 -1.11
N PRO A 11 -5.36 -2.56 -0.18
CA PRO A 11 -6.44 -2.36 0.78
C PRO A 11 -6.18 -1.16 1.70
N ILE A 12 -4.96 -1.00 2.20
CA ILE A 12 -4.62 0.10 3.12
C ILE A 12 -4.65 1.44 2.37
N GLY A 13 -4.05 1.50 1.18
CA GLY A 13 -4.03 2.70 0.35
C GLY A 13 -5.41 3.15 -0.11
N LEU A 14 -6.28 2.21 -0.50
CA LEU A 14 -7.67 2.53 -0.87
C LEU A 14 -8.49 3.02 0.32
N MET A 15 -8.36 2.39 1.48
CA MET A 15 -9.05 2.86 2.69
C MET A 15 -8.60 4.28 3.07
N ALA A 16 -7.29 4.55 3.00
CA ALA A 16 -6.75 5.89 3.23
C ALA A 16 -7.26 6.91 2.20
N ALA A 17 -7.33 6.55 0.92
CA ALA A 17 -7.86 7.39 -0.15
C ALA A 17 -9.34 7.74 0.07
N VAL A 18 -10.18 6.75 0.36
CA VAL A 18 -11.61 6.96 0.65
C VAL A 18 -11.77 7.86 1.88
N TYR A 19 -10.98 7.63 2.93
CA TYR A 19 -11.01 8.49 4.11
C TYR A 19 -10.65 9.93 3.76
N MET A 20 -9.57 10.16 3.01
CA MET A 20 -9.14 11.51 2.63
C MET A 20 -10.12 12.21 1.71
N ALA A 21 -10.65 11.50 0.71
CA ALA A 21 -11.58 12.08 -0.27
C ALA A 21 -12.93 12.45 0.34
N GLU A 22 -13.45 11.61 1.26
CA GLU A 22 -14.85 11.69 1.67
C GLU A 22 -15.05 12.13 3.13
N TYR A 23 -14.13 11.79 4.04
CA TYR A 23 -14.31 11.99 5.48
C TYR A 23 -13.36 13.02 6.08
N ALA A 24 -12.19 13.23 5.49
CA ALA A 24 -11.19 14.11 6.07
C ALA A 24 -11.62 15.58 6.00
N LYS A 25 -11.39 16.30 7.08
CA LYS A 25 -11.55 17.77 7.11
C LYS A 25 -10.52 18.41 6.17
N PRO A 26 -10.84 19.57 5.55
CA PRO A 26 -9.92 20.26 4.62
C PRO A 26 -8.52 20.48 5.21
N HIS A 27 -8.43 20.80 6.49
CA HIS A 27 -7.15 20.99 7.18
C HIS A 27 -6.33 19.70 7.30
N VAL A 28 -6.97 18.57 7.61
CA VAL A 28 -6.29 17.25 7.67
C VAL A 28 -5.78 16.87 6.27
N ARG A 29 -6.61 17.01 5.26
CA ARG A 29 -6.25 16.72 3.87
C ARG A 29 -5.08 17.57 3.39
N SER A 30 -5.04 18.86 3.72
CA SER A 30 -3.96 19.77 3.32
C SER A 30 -2.59 19.42 3.93
N ILE A 31 -2.56 18.66 5.00
CA ILE A 31 -1.32 18.19 5.64
C ILE A 31 -0.97 16.77 5.17
N VAL A 32 -1.95 15.87 5.17
CA VAL A 32 -1.72 14.44 4.88
C VAL A 32 -1.35 14.20 3.42
N LYS A 33 -2.00 14.90 2.47
CA LYS A 33 -1.72 14.71 1.05
C LYS A 33 -0.26 15.06 0.68
N PRO A 34 0.29 16.24 1.01
CA PRO A 34 1.71 16.52 0.78
C PRO A 34 2.65 15.57 1.53
N ALA A 35 2.28 15.13 2.74
CA ALA A 35 3.08 14.16 3.49
C ALA A 35 3.19 12.80 2.77
N LEU A 36 2.08 12.32 2.19
CA LEU A 36 2.09 11.10 1.37
C LEU A 36 2.92 11.26 0.09
N GLU A 37 2.86 12.42 -0.55
CA GLU A 37 3.66 12.72 -1.75
C GLU A 37 5.16 12.76 -1.41
N LEU A 38 5.54 13.34 -0.27
CA LEU A 38 6.92 13.31 0.22
C LEU A 38 7.39 11.89 0.52
N LEU A 39 6.56 11.06 1.16
CA LEU A 39 6.86 9.66 1.43
C LEU A 39 7.04 8.85 0.12
N ALA A 40 6.22 9.11 -0.89
CA ALA A 40 6.35 8.49 -2.21
C ALA A 40 7.65 8.89 -2.93
N GLY A 41 8.24 10.04 -2.59
CA GLY A 41 9.49 10.58 -3.14
C GLY A 41 10.76 10.05 -2.45
N ILE A 42 10.66 9.32 -1.34
CA ILE A 42 11.83 8.77 -0.64
C ILE A 42 12.55 7.76 -1.55
N PRO A 43 13.90 7.84 -1.70
CA PRO A 43 14.66 6.87 -2.48
C PRO A 43 14.44 5.44 -1.99
N THR A 44 14.20 4.52 -2.91
CA THR A 44 13.86 3.11 -2.60
C THR A 44 14.96 2.38 -1.82
N ILE A 45 16.22 2.80 -2.00
CA ILE A 45 17.36 2.27 -1.25
C ILE A 45 17.21 2.48 0.27
N VAL A 46 16.60 3.59 0.70
CA VAL A 46 16.36 3.88 2.13
C VAL A 46 15.39 2.85 2.72
N TYR A 47 14.33 2.53 1.99
CA TYR A 47 13.40 1.47 2.40
C TYR A 47 14.08 0.09 2.43
N GLY A 48 14.97 -0.19 1.48
CA GLY A 48 15.75 -1.43 1.46
C GLY A 48 16.69 -1.56 2.65
N ILE A 49 17.41 -0.50 3.02
CA ILE A 49 18.28 -0.47 4.20
C ILE A 49 17.47 -0.60 5.50
N PHE A 50 16.32 0.09 5.58
CA PHE A 50 15.40 -0.05 6.72
C PHE A 50 14.89 -1.49 6.86
N ALA A 51 14.55 -2.13 5.73
CA ALA A 51 14.17 -3.54 5.72
C ALA A 51 15.27 -4.44 6.28
N LEU A 52 16.50 -4.25 5.82
CA LEU A 52 17.65 -5.07 6.20
C LEU A 52 18.02 -4.91 7.68
N ILE A 53 18.09 -3.67 8.18
CA ILE A 53 18.65 -3.38 9.51
C ILE A 53 17.59 -3.45 10.61
N THR A 54 16.35 -3.08 10.31
CA THR A 54 15.32 -2.89 11.35
C THR A 54 14.18 -3.90 11.21
N LEU A 55 13.48 -3.91 10.07
CA LEU A 55 12.25 -4.68 9.95
C LEU A 55 12.51 -6.20 9.87
N GLY A 56 13.54 -6.61 9.14
CA GLY A 56 13.89 -8.03 9.00
C GLY A 56 14.25 -8.68 10.34
N PRO A 57 15.23 -8.15 11.08
CA PRO A 57 15.56 -8.65 12.43
C PRO A 57 14.35 -8.62 13.38
N TRP A 58 13.56 -7.54 13.37
CA TRP A 58 12.36 -7.42 14.20
C TRP A 58 11.31 -8.50 13.88
N LEU A 59 11.03 -8.77 12.60
CA LEU A 59 10.10 -9.84 12.19
C LEU A 59 10.61 -11.23 12.58
N ARG A 60 11.92 -11.46 12.44
CA ARG A 60 12.57 -12.70 12.86
C ARG A 60 12.40 -12.92 14.36
N ASP A 61 12.73 -11.93 15.18
CA ASP A 61 12.63 -12.02 16.64
C ASP A 61 11.18 -12.15 17.10
N LEU A 62 10.25 -11.46 16.45
CA LEU A 62 8.82 -11.60 16.70
C LEU A 62 8.35 -13.03 16.39
N SER A 63 8.79 -13.61 15.27
CA SER A 63 8.43 -14.99 14.90
C SER A 63 9.02 -16.02 15.86
N ALA A 64 10.24 -15.80 16.36
CA ALA A 64 10.88 -16.63 17.37
C ALA A 64 10.14 -16.57 18.71
N ALA A 65 9.70 -15.40 19.13
CA ALA A 65 8.91 -15.21 20.34
C ALA A 65 7.56 -15.94 20.27
N LEU A 66 6.92 -15.95 19.11
CA LEU A 66 5.62 -16.63 18.91
C LEU A 66 5.73 -18.17 18.87
N THR A 67 6.89 -18.71 18.43
CA THR A 67 7.10 -20.14 18.26
C THR A 67 7.91 -20.80 19.39
N GLY A 68 8.28 -20.03 20.41
CA GLY A 68 9.02 -20.58 21.57
C GLY A 68 10.50 -20.84 21.31
N GLY A 69 11.13 -20.15 20.33
CA GLY A 69 12.58 -20.12 20.17
C GLY A 69 13.12 -20.38 18.76
N SER A 70 12.35 -20.96 17.84
CA SER A 70 12.80 -21.14 16.46
C SER A 70 12.10 -20.15 15.52
N PRO A 71 12.82 -19.19 14.89
CA PRO A 71 12.19 -18.25 13.97
C PRO A 71 11.72 -18.97 12.70
N PHE A 72 10.46 -18.83 12.33
CA PHE A 72 9.94 -19.34 11.06
C PHE A 72 10.02 -18.28 9.95
N ILE A 73 10.23 -17.00 10.30
CA ILE A 73 10.49 -15.91 9.36
C ILE A 73 11.99 -15.59 9.39
N GLN A 74 12.64 -15.70 8.24
CA GLN A 74 14.03 -15.26 8.09
C GLN A 74 14.08 -13.73 7.96
N ALA A 75 15.18 -13.11 8.44
CA ALA A 75 15.34 -11.65 8.36
C ALA A 75 15.33 -11.14 6.92
N GLN A 76 15.97 -11.89 6.02
CA GLN A 76 15.94 -11.63 4.58
C GLN A 76 15.10 -12.71 3.92
N CYS A 77 13.89 -12.36 3.51
CA CYS A 77 12.96 -13.27 2.84
C CYS A 77 11.97 -12.52 1.94
N ILE A 78 11.29 -13.26 1.09
CA ILE A 78 10.24 -12.72 0.19
C ILE A 78 9.16 -11.96 0.96
N PHE A 79 8.78 -12.43 2.13
CA PHE A 79 7.74 -11.81 2.96
C PHE A 79 8.20 -10.44 3.47
N THR A 80 9.41 -10.34 4.04
CA THR A 80 9.97 -9.07 4.53
C THR A 80 10.09 -8.04 3.40
N ALA A 81 10.64 -8.47 2.25
CA ALA A 81 10.76 -7.61 1.07
C ALA A 81 9.39 -7.14 0.55
N GLY A 82 8.42 -8.05 0.48
CA GLY A 82 7.06 -7.73 0.04
C GLY A 82 6.34 -6.77 0.98
N LEU A 83 6.53 -6.93 2.29
CA LEU A 83 5.93 -6.07 3.31
C LEU A 83 6.49 -4.64 3.24
N VAL A 84 7.81 -4.48 3.15
CA VAL A 84 8.44 -3.15 3.02
C VAL A 84 8.05 -2.48 1.71
N MET A 85 8.07 -3.22 0.61
CA MET A 85 7.61 -2.71 -0.68
C MET A 85 6.13 -2.31 -0.61
N GLY A 86 5.29 -3.07 0.09
CA GLY A 86 3.90 -2.75 0.33
C GLY A 86 3.74 -1.42 1.06
N ILE A 87 4.49 -1.20 2.14
CA ILE A 87 4.48 0.07 2.90
C ILE A 87 4.87 1.25 2.00
N MET A 88 5.91 1.09 1.18
CA MET A 88 6.35 2.12 0.23
C MET A 88 5.29 2.46 -0.83
N LEU A 89 4.49 1.48 -1.23
CA LEU A 89 3.45 1.66 -2.26
C LEU A 89 2.15 2.25 -1.72
N ILE A 90 1.89 2.19 -0.40
CA ILE A 90 0.68 2.78 0.22
C ILE A 90 0.48 4.24 -0.17
N PRO A 91 1.47 5.14 -0.08
CA PRO A 91 1.31 6.54 -0.47
C PRO A 91 0.92 6.70 -1.94
N VAL A 92 1.48 5.88 -2.81
CA VAL A 92 1.21 5.93 -4.26
C VAL A 92 -0.24 5.54 -4.56
N VAL A 93 -0.70 4.39 -4.03
CA VAL A 93 -2.09 3.94 -4.17
C VAL A 93 -3.05 4.97 -3.60
N SER A 94 -2.74 5.48 -2.40
CA SER A 94 -3.59 6.42 -1.68
C SER A 94 -3.73 7.76 -2.41
N SER A 95 -2.64 8.35 -2.88
CA SER A 95 -2.66 9.63 -3.58
C SER A 95 -3.39 9.54 -4.92
N LEU A 96 -3.07 8.54 -5.75
CA LEU A 96 -3.73 8.36 -7.04
C LEU A 96 -5.22 8.06 -6.88
N SER A 97 -5.60 7.21 -5.93
CA SER A 97 -7.00 6.86 -5.71
C SER A 97 -7.79 8.04 -5.12
N ASP A 98 -7.19 8.86 -4.25
CA ASP A 98 -7.81 10.09 -3.74
C ASP A 98 -8.15 11.06 -4.88
N ASP A 99 -7.23 11.27 -5.83
CA ASP A 99 -7.45 12.14 -6.97
C ASP A 99 -8.61 11.63 -7.85
N ILE A 100 -8.66 10.33 -8.11
CA ILE A 100 -9.70 9.68 -8.90
C ILE A 100 -11.07 9.79 -8.22
N ILE A 101 -11.15 9.50 -6.92
CA ILE A 101 -12.39 9.59 -6.14
C ILE A 101 -12.89 11.04 -6.12
N THR A 102 -11.99 12.00 -5.96
CA THR A 102 -12.34 13.43 -5.91
C THR A 102 -12.80 13.94 -7.28
N ALA A 103 -12.31 13.37 -8.37
CA ALA A 103 -12.70 13.74 -9.74
C ALA A 103 -14.14 13.34 -10.10
N VAL A 104 -14.80 12.48 -9.32
CA VAL A 104 -16.21 12.12 -9.52
C VAL A 104 -17.09 13.37 -9.41
N PRO A 105 -17.94 13.67 -10.42
CA PRO A 105 -18.77 14.88 -10.47
C PRO A 105 -19.64 15.07 -9.23
N LYS A 106 -19.68 16.28 -8.70
CA LYS A 106 -20.51 16.63 -7.53
C LYS A 106 -22.00 16.39 -7.79
N ALA A 107 -22.47 16.61 -9.03
CA ALA A 107 -23.85 16.37 -9.41
C ALA A 107 -24.33 14.94 -9.14
N MET A 108 -23.46 13.93 -9.29
CA MET A 108 -23.79 12.53 -8.95
C MET A 108 -23.96 12.35 -7.43
N ARG A 109 -23.13 13.02 -6.64
CA ARG A 109 -23.20 12.98 -5.17
C ARG A 109 -24.46 13.68 -4.66
N ASP A 110 -24.69 14.89 -5.16
CA ASP A 110 -25.83 15.73 -4.76
C ASP A 110 -27.15 15.10 -5.20
N GLY A 111 -27.19 14.49 -6.39
CA GLY A 111 -28.36 13.74 -6.86
C GLY A 111 -28.70 12.54 -5.96
N SER A 112 -27.71 11.77 -5.53
CA SER A 112 -27.90 10.65 -4.61
C SER A 112 -28.41 11.10 -3.25
N LEU A 113 -27.83 12.16 -2.70
CA LEU A 113 -28.28 12.75 -1.44
C LEU A 113 -29.67 13.35 -1.54
N GLY A 114 -30.01 13.98 -2.68
CA GLY A 114 -31.36 14.52 -2.96
C GLY A 114 -32.44 13.44 -3.04
N LEU A 115 -32.08 12.20 -3.39
CA LEU A 115 -32.97 11.03 -3.37
C LEU A 115 -33.10 10.40 -1.96
N GLY A 116 -32.47 11.01 -0.92
CA GLY A 116 -32.55 10.55 0.45
C GLY A 116 -31.53 9.49 0.84
N ALA A 117 -30.50 9.23 0.00
CA ALA A 117 -29.43 8.33 0.37
C ALA A 117 -28.55 8.92 1.48
N THR A 118 -28.07 8.08 2.38
CA THR A 118 -27.08 8.49 3.38
C THR A 118 -25.71 8.72 2.72
N ARG A 119 -24.82 9.49 3.38
CA ARG A 119 -23.47 9.74 2.90
C ARG A 119 -22.70 8.44 2.62
N SER A 120 -22.81 7.45 3.49
CA SER A 120 -22.17 6.15 3.34
C SER A 120 -22.72 5.36 2.14
N GLU A 121 -24.02 5.43 1.89
CA GLU A 121 -24.64 4.80 0.72
C GLU A 121 -24.23 5.48 -0.58
N THR A 122 -24.18 6.80 -0.60
CA THR A 122 -23.68 7.57 -1.75
C THR A 122 -22.25 7.18 -2.09
N ILE A 123 -21.35 7.07 -1.09
CA ILE A 123 -19.97 6.65 -1.32
C ILE A 123 -19.92 5.24 -1.91
N LYS A 124 -20.62 4.27 -1.31
CA LYS A 124 -20.55 2.85 -1.70
C LYS A 124 -21.25 2.56 -3.02
N LYS A 125 -22.40 3.19 -3.29
CA LYS A 125 -23.28 2.86 -4.43
C LYS A 125 -23.10 3.79 -5.62
N VAL A 126 -22.54 4.99 -5.44
CA VAL A 126 -22.40 5.98 -6.51
C VAL A 126 -20.93 6.34 -6.73
N VAL A 127 -20.23 6.81 -5.72
CA VAL A 127 -18.87 7.35 -5.87
C VAL A 127 -17.86 6.24 -6.19
N LEU A 128 -17.82 5.18 -5.38
CA LEU A 128 -16.87 4.08 -5.59
C LEU A 128 -17.09 3.34 -6.92
N PRO A 129 -18.32 2.98 -7.33
CA PRO A 129 -18.52 2.38 -8.65
C PRO A 129 -18.14 3.30 -9.81
N ALA A 130 -18.41 4.61 -9.69
CA ALA A 130 -18.02 5.60 -10.70
C ALA A 130 -16.49 5.77 -10.79
N ALA A 131 -15.80 5.70 -9.65
CA ALA A 131 -14.33 5.81 -9.57
C ALA A 131 -13.61 4.49 -9.92
N LEU A 132 -14.31 3.35 -9.92
CA LEU A 132 -13.71 2.02 -10.06
C LEU A 132 -12.77 1.87 -11.27
N PRO A 133 -13.13 2.30 -12.49
CA PRO A 133 -12.21 2.17 -13.63
C PRO A 133 -10.88 2.89 -13.42
N GLY A 134 -10.93 4.08 -12.82
CA GLY A 134 -9.73 4.84 -12.48
C GLY A 134 -8.91 4.17 -11.36
N ILE A 135 -9.57 3.68 -10.31
CA ILE A 135 -8.92 2.95 -9.21
C ILE A 135 -8.20 1.71 -9.73
N VAL A 136 -8.82 0.96 -10.65
CA VAL A 136 -8.17 -0.19 -11.30
C VAL A 136 -6.92 0.27 -12.05
N GLY A 137 -6.98 1.39 -12.77
CA GLY A 137 -5.81 1.99 -13.42
C GLY A 137 -4.70 2.37 -12.44
N ALA A 138 -5.03 2.96 -11.30
CA ALA A 138 -4.07 3.28 -10.24
C ALA A 138 -3.40 2.03 -9.65
N VAL A 139 -4.18 0.96 -9.44
CA VAL A 139 -3.66 -0.33 -8.96
C VAL A 139 -2.73 -0.97 -10.00
N LEU A 140 -3.09 -0.94 -11.29
CA LEU A 140 -2.24 -1.47 -12.36
C LEU A 140 -0.92 -0.69 -12.48
N LEU A 141 -0.96 0.64 -12.36
CA LEU A 141 0.23 1.47 -12.37
C LEU A 141 1.14 1.14 -11.16
N THR A 142 0.55 0.97 -9.99
CA THR A 142 1.28 0.57 -8.78
C THR A 142 1.86 -0.84 -8.91
N ALA A 143 1.14 -1.77 -9.52
CA ALA A 143 1.63 -3.12 -9.82
C ALA A 143 2.82 -3.09 -10.78
N SER A 144 2.75 -2.29 -11.83
CA SER A 144 3.86 -2.09 -12.77
C SER A 144 5.12 -1.56 -12.06
N ARG A 145 4.94 -0.58 -11.14
CA ARG A 145 6.04 -0.07 -10.32
C ARG A 145 6.60 -1.14 -9.39
N ALA A 146 5.75 -1.95 -8.76
CA ALA A 146 6.16 -3.05 -7.88
C ALA A 146 7.00 -4.11 -8.62
N ILE A 147 6.64 -4.43 -9.87
CA ILE A 147 7.39 -5.40 -10.69
C ILE A 147 8.75 -4.82 -11.12
N GLY A 148 8.83 -3.52 -11.36
CA GLY A 148 10.09 -2.85 -11.75
C GLY A 148 11.05 -2.58 -10.60
N GLU A 149 10.67 -2.87 -9.34
CA GLU A 149 11.48 -2.54 -8.17
C GLU A 149 12.59 -3.56 -7.96
N THR A 150 13.84 -3.11 -8.02
CA THR A 150 15.03 -3.99 -7.91
C THR A 150 15.77 -3.80 -6.59
N MET A 151 15.93 -2.55 -6.10
CA MET A 151 16.78 -2.25 -4.94
C MET A 151 16.24 -2.81 -3.63
N ILE A 152 14.94 -2.70 -3.38
CA ILE A 152 14.32 -3.27 -2.19
C ILE A 152 14.42 -4.80 -2.23
N VAL A 153 14.21 -5.40 -3.41
CA VAL A 153 14.29 -6.86 -3.58
C VAL A 153 15.69 -7.36 -3.22
N VAL A 154 16.75 -6.75 -3.76
CA VAL A 154 18.13 -7.14 -3.51
C VAL A 154 18.49 -7.00 -2.02
N LEU A 155 18.11 -5.88 -1.38
CA LEU A 155 18.49 -5.61 0.00
C LEU A 155 17.66 -6.40 1.03
N ALA A 156 16.37 -6.60 0.78
CA ALA A 156 15.43 -7.17 1.74
C ALA A 156 15.15 -8.66 1.53
N ALA A 157 15.23 -9.16 0.30
CA ALA A 157 15.08 -10.60 0.02
C ALA A 157 16.41 -11.34 -0.01
N GLY A 158 17.50 -10.65 -0.40
CA GLY A 158 18.83 -11.24 -0.54
C GLY A 158 19.30 -11.30 -1.99
N VAL A 159 20.54 -11.80 -2.18
CA VAL A 159 21.23 -11.84 -3.48
C VAL A 159 21.31 -13.27 -4.04
N ALA A 160 20.98 -14.28 -3.25
CA ALA A 160 21.03 -15.68 -3.67
C ALA A 160 19.78 -16.02 -4.50
N ALA A 161 19.99 -16.44 -5.75
CA ALA A 161 18.91 -16.86 -6.64
C ALA A 161 18.45 -18.29 -6.30
N ILE A 162 17.76 -18.46 -5.20
CA ILE A 162 17.17 -19.75 -4.78
C ILE A 162 15.68 -19.73 -5.15
N LEU A 163 15.25 -20.66 -6.00
CA LEU A 163 13.84 -20.86 -6.31
C LEU A 163 13.17 -21.59 -5.14
N THR A 164 12.57 -20.83 -4.25
CA THR A 164 11.73 -21.36 -3.17
C THR A 164 10.28 -20.89 -3.32
N ILE A 165 9.35 -21.79 -3.02
CA ILE A 165 7.91 -21.45 -2.96
C ILE A 165 7.54 -20.94 -1.57
N ASN A 166 8.37 -21.20 -0.56
CA ASN A 166 8.14 -20.76 0.81
C ASN A 166 8.56 -19.29 0.99
N PRO A 167 7.62 -18.35 1.22
CA PRO A 167 7.92 -16.91 1.30
C PRO A 167 8.69 -16.51 2.57
N PHE A 168 8.87 -17.41 3.53
CA PHE A 168 9.51 -17.15 4.84
C PHE A 168 10.95 -17.62 4.91
N GLU A 169 11.42 -18.36 3.93
CA GLU A 169 12.82 -18.81 3.82
C GLU A 169 13.72 -17.71 3.23
N ALA A 170 15.01 -17.76 3.60
CA ALA A 170 16.02 -16.88 3.00
C ALA A 170 16.20 -17.19 1.52
N MET A 171 16.33 -16.14 0.71
CA MET A 171 16.68 -16.22 -0.70
C MET A 171 18.17 -15.99 -0.90
#